data_f7cf173787e8523171582ba69c97604d
#
_entry.id   f7cf173787e8523171582ba69c97604d
#
_cell.length_a   1.000
_cell.length_b   1.000
_cell.length_c   1.000
_cell.angle_alpha   90.00
_cell.angle_beta   90.00
_cell.angle_gamma   90.00
#
_symmetry.space_group_name_H-M   'P 1'
#
loop_
_entity.id
_entity.type
_entity.pdbx_description
1 polymer ?
#
loop_
_entity_poly.entity_id
_entity_poly.type
_entity_poly.pdbx_seq_one_letter_code
_entity_poly.pdbx_strand_id
1 'polypeptide(L)'
;MSLIGTLARLEAVESGRARPMATVRHRHLTDRPLVLVPLTTAGEAGAPLGALVGTDRDAPRLLVVTQPRDRDLRFAFLAELAESVLPYIESFTEVIEPAERNETDPSTGKKVKVETELCTDAAQLIVPSRAGIEFIRLLGRSMRFRRTAEDDPDTPYPAPARVPLLGRWLTHYGERARVPGSSLLLAGTDLLNRHWASGQSSLEDQHLGALLAWIDPPAGESGAEAALRAELARDREGQLLCPPAGPATDPDFDNRLLAPAIEKYDRARTSLAAAEDGMAADARLAELTAAERDIRRLLAGVLRPTWDAVWHGLDLMRELPEGSRAEDRWTRDRWSFTGHRDRVAAGEPPQPRRDDAVTAARKLAARETAQAQLEAQEALDDPLVLAGRRLAGEAFLAEVTAVEMAYSESKRPSPRPLVTVRTAEQPHLGERVKVYRSLDGKPQTAEFAGYGPPEDGPAPALVLRITDRMGRGKEPAPGSVPEPGDVIAWTLFEHDQRGGPQLPDAEETPWTHGGPPGGAAAAERPDPVTTEDLL
;
A
#
# COMPACT_ATOMS: atom_id res chain seq x y z
N MET A 1 9.09 -16.45 4.68
CA MET A 1 10.26 -15.91 3.95
C MET A 1 10.62 -16.88 2.85
N SER A 2 10.89 -16.39 1.63
CA SER A 2 11.38 -17.25 0.52
C SER A 2 12.85 -17.61 0.75
N LEU A 3 13.33 -18.70 0.14
CA LEU A 3 14.74 -19.10 0.20
C LEU A 3 15.66 -17.97 -0.29
N ILE A 4 15.31 -17.34 -1.40
CA ILE A 4 16.04 -16.17 -1.94
C ILE A 4 16.11 -15.03 -0.93
N GLY A 5 15.01 -14.70 -0.27
CA GLY A 5 15.01 -13.65 0.75
C GLY A 5 15.93 -13.99 1.95
N THR A 6 15.99 -15.25 2.33
CA THR A 6 16.90 -15.70 3.39
C THR A 6 18.37 -15.60 2.95
N LEU A 7 18.68 -16.04 1.74
CA LEU A 7 20.04 -15.97 1.18
C LEU A 7 20.48 -14.51 1.01
N ALA A 8 19.62 -13.63 0.49
CA ALA A 8 19.91 -12.22 0.33
C ALA A 8 20.19 -11.51 1.67
N ARG A 9 19.46 -11.88 2.74
CA ARG A 9 19.74 -11.36 4.09
C ARG A 9 21.08 -11.86 4.64
N LEU A 10 21.42 -13.12 4.45
CA LEU A 10 22.73 -13.66 4.84
C LEU A 10 23.86 -12.94 4.09
N GLU A 11 23.70 -12.76 2.79
CA GLU A 11 24.67 -12.04 1.98
C GLU A 11 24.77 -10.55 2.36
N ALA A 12 23.63 -9.93 2.77
CA ALA A 12 23.66 -8.58 3.31
C ALA A 12 24.48 -8.48 4.60
N VAL A 13 24.32 -9.44 5.52
CA VAL A 13 25.13 -9.51 6.75
C VAL A 13 26.61 -9.67 6.43
N GLU A 14 26.96 -10.59 5.52
CA GLU A 14 28.38 -10.84 5.14
C GLU A 14 29.02 -9.65 4.44
N SER A 15 28.29 -8.99 3.54
CA SER A 15 28.81 -7.86 2.76
C SER A 15 28.72 -6.52 3.48
N GLY A 16 27.94 -6.44 4.56
CA GLY A 16 27.63 -5.19 5.27
C GLY A 16 26.78 -4.20 4.47
N ARG A 17 26.04 -4.67 3.45
CA ARG A 17 25.15 -3.83 2.62
C ARG A 17 23.87 -4.59 2.26
N ALA A 18 22.77 -3.87 2.17
CA ALA A 18 21.52 -4.45 1.70
C ALA A 18 21.67 -5.01 0.27
N ARG A 19 20.95 -6.09 0.00
CA ARG A 19 20.94 -6.77 -1.29
C ARG A 19 19.66 -6.51 -2.05
N PRO A 20 19.73 -6.24 -3.37
CA PRO A 20 18.54 -6.10 -4.19
C PRO A 20 17.69 -7.38 -4.17
N MET A 21 16.39 -7.22 -3.96
CA MET A 21 15.38 -8.27 -4.05
C MET A 21 14.48 -8.09 -5.28
N ALA A 22 14.44 -6.90 -5.81
CA ALA A 22 13.75 -6.53 -7.02
C ALA A 22 14.50 -5.39 -7.72
N THR A 23 14.53 -5.43 -9.05
CA THR A 23 15.17 -4.43 -9.91
C THR A 23 14.15 -3.55 -10.63
N VAL A 24 12.86 -3.85 -10.46
CA VAL A 24 11.73 -3.17 -11.11
C VAL A 24 10.74 -2.72 -10.06
N ARG A 25 10.29 -1.47 -10.15
CA ARG A 25 9.31 -0.88 -9.24
C ARG A 25 7.88 -1.12 -9.75
N HIS A 26 7.07 -1.83 -8.96
CA HIS A 26 5.67 -2.13 -9.28
C HIS A 26 4.67 -1.21 -8.58
N ARG A 27 5.13 -0.13 -7.94
CA ARG A 27 4.29 0.93 -7.39
C ARG A 27 4.47 2.19 -8.23
N HIS A 28 3.36 2.79 -8.62
CA HIS A 28 3.40 4.11 -9.22
C HIS A 28 3.86 5.14 -8.18
N LEU A 29 4.75 6.04 -8.56
CA LEU A 29 5.18 7.18 -7.76
C LEU A 29 4.98 8.44 -8.58
N THR A 30 4.09 9.31 -8.10
CA THR A 30 3.87 10.62 -8.74
C THR A 30 5.08 11.52 -8.51
N ASP A 31 5.25 12.53 -9.36
CA ASP A 31 6.34 13.50 -9.22
C ASP A 31 6.23 14.31 -7.93
N ARG A 32 5.01 14.61 -7.51
CA ARG A 32 4.72 15.45 -6.34
C ARG A 32 3.74 14.76 -5.38
N PRO A 33 4.13 13.67 -4.70
CA PRO A 33 3.29 13.05 -3.70
C PRO A 33 3.14 13.95 -2.47
N LEU A 34 2.01 13.84 -1.76
CA LEU A 34 1.87 14.45 -0.45
C LEU A 34 2.52 13.55 0.60
N VAL A 35 3.64 13.97 1.14
CA VAL A 35 4.28 13.28 2.27
C VAL A 35 3.62 13.76 3.57
N LEU A 36 3.26 12.83 4.43
CA LEU A 36 2.71 13.08 5.76
C LEU A 36 3.47 12.24 6.79
N VAL A 37 4.21 12.91 7.66
CA VAL A 37 4.93 12.31 8.80
C VAL A 37 4.14 12.63 10.07
N PRO A 38 3.26 11.73 10.55
CA PRO A 38 2.48 11.96 11.75
C PRO A 38 3.28 11.68 13.02
N LEU A 39 2.89 12.31 14.14
CA LEU A 39 3.45 12.09 15.45
C LEU A 39 2.35 11.98 16.51
N THR A 40 2.51 11.01 17.41
CA THR A 40 1.68 10.80 18.61
C THR A 40 2.59 10.63 19.82
N THR A 41 2.06 10.78 21.04
CA THR A 41 2.80 10.39 22.23
C THR A 41 2.96 8.87 22.32
N ALA A 42 3.98 8.40 23.02
CA ALA A 42 4.26 6.97 23.18
C ALA A 42 3.10 6.17 23.81
N GLY A 43 2.30 6.80 24.67
CA GLY A 43 1.21 6.15 25.41
C GLY A 43 -0.19 6.27 24.78
N GLU A 44 -0.38 7.13 23.78
CA GLU A 44 -1.70 7.45 23.22
C GLU A 44 -1.68 7.45 21.68
N ALA A 45 -1.69 6.25 21.11
CA ALA A 45 -1.59 6.05 19.65
C ALA A 45 -2.68 6.76 18.81
N GLY A 46 -3.82 7.09 19.41
CA GLY A 46 -4.93 7.78 18.73
C GLY A 46 -4.91 9.30 18.84
N ALA A 47 -4.12 9.87 19.76
CA ALA A 47 -4.07 11.31 19.95
C ALA A 47 -2.94 11.96 19.13
N PRO A 48 -3.26 12.82 18.14
CA PRO A 48 -2.23 13.51 17.40
C PRO A 48 -1.45 14.46 18.30
N LEU A 49 -0.13 14.46 18.16
CA LEU A 49 0.80 15.39 18.79
C LEU A 49 1.32 16.42 17.77
N GLY A 50 1.50 16.01 16.54
CA GLY A 50 1.95 16.88 15.47
C GLY A 50 2.10 16.13 14.15
N ALA A 51 2.48 16.86 13.12
CA ALA A 51 2.84 16.30 11.83
C ALA A 51 3.73 17.25 11.01
N LEU A 52 4.57 16.68 10.13
CA LEU A 52 5.06 17.39 8.95
C LEU A 52 4.26 16.95 7.74
N VAL A 53 3.80 17.89 6.93
CA VAL A 53 3.01 17.63 5.72
C VAL A 53 3.43 18.56 4.58
N GLY A 54 3.50 18.04 3.38
CA GLY A 54 3.80 18.85 2.18
C GLY A 54 4.19 18.00 0.96
N THR A 55 4.27 18.67 -0.18
CA THR A 55 4.68 18.10 -1.48
C THR A 55 6.08 18.53 -1.89
N ASP A 56 6.75 19.33 -1.06
CA ASP A 56 8.08 19.87 -1.28
C ASP A 56 8.97 19.50 -0.09
N ARG A 57 10.12 18.87 -0.37
CA ARG A 57 11.10 18.45 0.62
C ARG A 57 11.59 19.59 1.50
N ASP A 58 11.79 20.76 0.89
CA ASP A 58 12.43 21.91 1.54
C ASP A 58 11.44 22.82 2.28
N ALA A 59 10.14 22.68 1.99
CA ALA A 59 9.09 23.52 2.53
C ALA A 59 7.93 22.73 3.20
N PRO A 60 8.20 21.83 4.18
CA PRO A 60 7.13 21.16 4.91
C PRO A 60 6.38 22.11 5.83
N ARG A 61 5.07 21.93 5.95
CA ARG A 61 4.24 22.59 6.97
C ARG A 61 4.30 21.78 8.27
N LEU A 62 4.69 22.41 9.38
CA LEU A 62 4.66 21.82 10.71
C LEU A 62 3.32 22.12 11.39
N LEU A 63 2.58 21.09 11.73
CA LEU A 63 1.37 21.11 12.51
C LEU A 63 1.66 20.60 13.93
N VAL A 64 1.10 21.24 14.96
CA VAL A 64 1.43 20.93 16.37
C VAL A 64 0.18 20.98 17.24
N VAL A 65 0.04 20.01 18.14
CA VAL A 65 -0.89 20.02 19.26
C VAL A 65 -0.11 20.33 20.53
N THR A 66 -0.25 21.53 21.06
CA THR A 66 0.54 22.00 22.23
C THR A 66 0.13 21.32 23.54
N GLN A 67 -1.11 20.81 23.64
CA GLN A 67 -1.59 19.97 24.74
C GLN A 67 -2.41 18.80 24.16
N PRO A 68 -1.81 17.58 24.03
CA PRO A 68 -2.47 16.44 23.39
C PRO A 68 -3.76 15.96 24.08
N ARG A 69 -3.95 16.28 25.37
CA ARG A 69 -5.17 15.95 26.11
C ARG A 69 -6.30 16.95 25.92
N ASP A 70 -6.00 18.14 25.37
CA ASP A 70 -7.00 19.17 25.07
C ASP A 70 -7.67 18.84 23.73
N ARG A 71 -9.00 18.59 23.79
CA ARG A 71 -9.77 18.24 22.59
C ARG A 71 -9.85 19.39 21.60
N ASP A 72 -9.98 20.61 22.04
CA ASP A 72 -10.14 21.75 21.13
C ASP A 72 -8.85 22.01 20.35
N LEU A 73 -7.68 21.79 21.00
CA LEU A 73 -6.39 21.85 20.33
C LEU A 73 -6.19 20.70 19.33
N ARG A 74 -6.70 19.49 19.64
CA ARG A 74 -6.73 18.40 18.66
C ARG A 74 -7.63 18.70 17.48
N PHE A 75 -8.80 19.29 17.70
CA PHE A 75 -9.67 19.73 16.61
C PHE A 75 -9.06 20.86 15.77
N ALA A 76 -8.35 21.80 16.39
CA ALA A 76 -7.59 22.82 15.67
C ALA A 76 -6.53 22.18 14.77
N PHE A 77 -5.76 21.24 15.28
CA PHE A 77 -4.80 20.45 14.47
C PHE A 77 -5.48 19.72 13.30
N LEU A 78 -6.64 19.08 13.53
CA LEU A 78 -7.37 18.39 12.46
C LEU A 78 -7.89 19.36 11.40
N ALA A 79 -8.28 20.57 11.79
CA ALA A 79 -8.63 21.63 10.85
C ALA A 79 -7.44 22.07 9.99
N GLU A 80 -6.27 22.31 10.61
CA GLU A 80 -5.03 22.66 9.91
C GLU A 80 -4.57 21.51 8.98
N LEU A 81 -4.73 20.26 9.40
CA LEU A 81 -4.46 19.10 8.58
C LEU A 81 -5.40 19.03 7.38
N ALA A 82 -6.70 19.32 7.57
CA ALA A 82 -7.67 19.40 6.49
C ALA A 82 -7.32 20.51 5.49
N GLU A 83 -6.88 21.67 5.96
CA GLU A 83 -6.39 22.77 5.12
C GLU A 83 -5.11 22.43 4.32
N SER A 84 -4.33 21.47 4.79
CA SER A 84 -3.12 21.04 4.08
C SER A 84 -3.39 19.92 3.08
N VAL A 85 -4.24 18.96 3.45
CA VAL A 85 -4.48 17.72 2.69
C VAL A 85 -5.59 17.90 1.65
N LEU A 86 -6.72 18.53 2.01
CA LEU A 86 -7.87 18.62 1.10
C LEU A 86 -7.60 19.46 -0.16
N PRO A 87 -6.93 20.62 -0.11
CA PRO A 87 -6.62 21.37 -1.34
C PRO A 87 -5.72 20.58 -2.30
N TYR A 88 -4.78 19.76 -1.77
CA TYR A 88 -3.97 18.86 -2.59
C TYR A 88 -4.85 17.80 -3.26
N ILE A 89 -5.76 17.16 -2.55
CA ILE A 89 -6.70 16.18 -3.11
C ILE A 89 -7.61 16.87 -4.15
N GLU A 90 -8.17 18.00 -3.82
CA GLU A 90 -9.09 18.77 -4.67
C GLU A 90 -8.45 19.20 -5.99
N SER A 91 -7.16 19.52 -6.01
CA SER A 91 -6.43 19.84 -7.25
C SER A 91 -6.41 18.72 -8.29
N PHE A 92 -6.60 17.46 -7.87
CA PHE A 92 -6.72 16.31 -8.76
C PHE A 92 -8.18 15.99 -9.14
N THR A 93 -9.16 16.49 -8.36
CA THR A 93 -10.58 16.22 -8.63
C THR A 93 -11.16 17.11 -9.72
N GLU A 94 -10.54 18.23 -10.02
CA GLU A 94 -11.03 19.24 -10.98
C GLU A 94 -10.60 18.95 -12.42
N VAL A 95 -9.51 18.19 -12.62
CA VAL A 95 -8.98 17.89 -13.95
C VAL A 95 -9.46 16.51 -14.39
N ILE A 96 -10.37 16.48 -15.35
CA ILE A 96 -11.07 15.29 -15.81
C ILE A 96 -10.89 15.06 -17.31
N GLU A 97 -11.02 13.80 -17.73
CA GLU A 97 -11.05 13.37 -19.12
C GLU A 97 -12.26 12.46 -19.39
N PRO A 98 -12.82 12.45 -20.61
CA PRO A 98 -13.86 11.51 -20.99
C PRO A 98 -13.32 10.07 -20.94
N ALA A 99 -14.08 9.16 -20.39
CA ALA A 99 -13.74 7.75 -20.28
C ALA A 99 -14.94 6.84 -20.48
N GLU A 100 -14.72 5.59 -20.88
CA GLU A 100 -15.76 4.58 -21.00
C GLU A 100 -15.62 3.54 -19.87
N ARG A 101 -16.72 3.21 -19.24
CA ARG A 101 -16.78 2.15 -18.23
C ARG A 101 -17.79 1.09 -18.65
N ASN A 102 -17.41 -0.18 -18.47
CA ASN A 102 -18.34 -1.28 -18.65
C ASN A 102 -19.16 -1.47 -17.36
N GLU A 103 -20.45 -1.26 -17.43
CA GLU A 103 -21.39 -1.53 -16.35
C GLU A 103 -22.31 -2.70 -16.70
N THR A 104 -22.77 -3.41 -15.69
CA THR A 104 -23.77 -4.46 -15.90
C THR A 104 -25.15 -3.82 -15.74
N ASP A 105 -25.93 -3.79 -16.82
CA ASP A 105 -27.30 -3.34 -16.77
C ASP A 105 -28.11 -4.25 -15.82
N PRO A 106 -28.67 -3.70 -14.74
CA PRO A 106 -29.37 -4.50 -13.73
C PRO A 106 -30.64 -5.19 -14.27
N SER A 107 -31.20 -4.69 -15.36
CA SER A 107 -32.42 -5.26 -15.96
C SER A 107 -32.14 -6.40 -16.94
N THR A 108 -31.00 -6.33 -17.66
CA THR A 108 -30.70 -7.29 -18.73
C THR A 108 -29.51 -8.21 -18.39
N GLY A 109 -28.77 -7.92 -17.34
CA GLY A 109 -27.51 -8.60 -16.97
C GLY A 109 -26.38 -8.44 -18.01
N LYS A 110 -26.56 -7.62 -19.03
CA LYS A 110 -25.57 -7.41 -20.08
C LYS A 110 -24.61 -6.29 -19.72
N LYS A 111 -23.35 -6.43 -20.17
CA LYS A 111 -22.38 -5.36 -20.07
C LYS A 111 -22.68 -4.27 -21.09
N VAL A 112 -22.91 -3.05 -20.63
CA VAL A 112 -23.12 -1.85 -21.42
C VAL A 112 -21.95 -0.90 -21.18
N LYS A 113 -21.47 -0.25 -22.23
CA LYS A 113 -20.50 0.83 -22.12
C LYS A 113 -21.24 2.10 -21.72
N VAL A 114 -20.81 2.71 -20.62
CA VAL A 114 -21.32 3.98 -20.13
C VAL A 114 -20.19 5.02 -20.24
N GLU A 115 -20.51 6.12 -20.90
CA GLU A 115 -19.63 7.28 -20.93
C GLU A 115 -19.62 7.93 -19.54
N THR A 116 -18.46 8.26 -19.02
CA THR A 116 -18.26 8.85 -17.72
C THR A 116 -17.01 9.74 -17.71
N GLU A 117 -16.78 10.44 -16.62
CA GLU A 117 -15.59 11.22 -16.40
C GLU A 117 -14.59 10.44 -15.55
N LEU A 118 -13.31 10.60 -15.84
CA LEU A 118 -12.20 10.06 -15.06
C LEU A 118 -11.25 11.21 -14.71
N CYS A 119 -10.83 11.32 -13.46
CA CYS A 119 -9.76 12.24 -13.09
C CYS A 119 -8.49 11.87 -13.87
N THR A 120 -7.82 12.84 -14.48
CA THR A 120 -6.62 12.61 -15.29
C THR A 120 -5.48 12.02 -14.49
N ASP A 121 -5.46 12.30 -13.17
CA ASP A 121 -4.53 11.74 -12.20
C ASP A 121 -5.21 11.62 -10.83
N ALA A 122 -4.51 11.11 -9.82
CA ALA A 122 -5.01 10.95 -8.46
C ALA A 122 -3.99 11.42 -7.42
N ALA A 123 -4.50 12.01 -6.34
CA ALA A 123 -3.67 12.44 -5.22
C ALA A 123 -3.03 11.23 -4.52
N GLN A 124 -1.69 11.21 -4.42
CA GLN A 124 -0.93 10.15 -3.76
C GLN A 124 -0.41 10.62 -2.40
N LEU A 125 -0.61 9.80 -1.35
CA LEU A 125 -0.11 10.03 0.00
C LEU A 125 1.02 9.06 0.33
N ILE A 126 2.08 9.58 0.97
CA ILE A 126 3.22 8.79 1.44
C ILE A 126 3.38 9.01 2.94
N VAL A 127 3.51 7.92 3.70
CA VAL A 127 3.83 7.92 5.13
C VAL A 127 5.14 7.17 5.39
N PRO A 128 5.84 7.42 6.50
CA PRO A 128 7.14 6.80 6.75
C PRO A 128 7.09 5.27 6.86
N SER A 129 6.09 4.73 7.56
CA SER A 129 6.01 3.31 7.89
C SER A 129 4.56 2.81 7.87
N ARG A 130 4.39 1.49 8.01
CA ARG A 130 3.07 0.85 8.13
C ARG A 130 2.25 1.41 9.30
N ALA A 131 2.90 1.76 10.41
CA ALA A 131 2.21 2.39 11.54
C ALA A 131 1.60 3.76 11.17
N GLY A 132 2.21 4.48 10.23
CA GLY A 132 1.63 5.70 9.65
C GLY A 132 0.35 5.43 8.87
N ILE A 133 0.27 4.31 8.11
CA ILE A 133 -0.99 3.89 7.44
C ILE A 133 -2.08 3.62 8.48
N GLU A 134 -1.77 2.89 9.57
CA GLU A 134 -2.74 2.60 10.62
C GLU A 134 -3.21 3.89 11.32
N PHE A 135 -2.33 4.86 11.53
CA PHE A 135 -2.71 6.16 12.07
C PHE A 135 -3.66 6.93 11.12
N ILE A 136 -3.39 6.95 9.81
CA ILE A 136 -4.29 7.53 8.81
C ILE A 136 -5.67 6.86 8.86
N ARG A 137 -5.72 5.54 8.97
CA ARG A 137 -6.96 4.77 9.08
C ARG A 137 -7.73 5.10 10.34
N LEU A 138 -7.03 5.22 11.47
CA LEU A 138 -7.62 5.59 12.75
C LEU A 138 -8.24 6.99 12.67
N LEU A 139 -7.48 7.99 12.19
CA LEU A 139 -7.99 9.34 12.00
C LEU A 139 -9.21 9.37 11.07
N GLY A 140 -9.14 8.71 9.92
CA GLY A 140 -10.24 8.65 8.97
C GLY A 140 -11.52 8.11 9.61
N ARG A 141 -11.40 7.01 10.35
CA ARG A 141 -12.55 6.37 11.02
C ARG A 141 -13.12 7.22 12.15
N SER A 142 -12.29 7.93 12.90
CA SER A 142 -12.73 8.79 14.01
C SER A 142 -13.41 10.06 13.56
N MET A 143 -13.06 10.58 12.37
CA MET A 143 -13.54 11.89 11.88
C MET A 143 -14.77 11.80 10.99
N ARG A 144 -14.90 10.77 10.12
CA ARG A 144 -15.89 10.74 9.02
C ARG A 144 -17.36 10.82 9.43
N PHE A 145 -17.68 10.53 10.70
CA PHE A 145 -19.03 10.62 11.26
C PHE A 145 -19.22 11.79 12.21
N ARG A 146 -18.20 12.64 12.39
CA ARG A 146 -18.35 13.83 13.22
C ARG A 146 -19.29 14.81 12.54
N ARG A 147 -20.13 15.46 13.34
CA ARG A 147 -21.02 16.51 12.87
C ARG A 147 -20.36 17.86 13.06
N THR A 148 -20.63 18.77 12.14
CA THR A 148 -20.23 20.17 12.24
C THR A 148 -21.38 20.98 12.84
N ALA A 149 -21.12 22.22 13.24
CA ALA A 149 -22.17 23.15 13.68
C ALA A 149 -23.16 23.51 12.55
N GLU A 150 -22.73 23.38 11.29
CA GLU A 150 -23.59 23.58 10.11
C GLU A 150 -24.54 22.41 9.89
N ASP A 151 -24.07 21.15 10.14
CA ASP A 151 -24.89 19.95 10.00
C ASP A 151 -25.92 19.82 11.14
N ASP A 152 -25.55 20.22 12.35
CA ASP A 152 -26.36 20.09 13.55
C ASP A 152 -25.91 21.15 14.59
N PRO A 153 -26.62 22.31 14.66
CA PRO A 153 -26.29 23.38 15.59
C PRO A 153 -26.34 22.99 17.07
N ASP A 154 -27.10 21.96 17.41
CA ASP A 154 -27.26 21.46 18.78
C ASP A 154 -26.22 20.36 19.14
N THR A 155 -25.35 20.00 18.21
CA THR A 155 -24.31 18.99 18.44
C THR A 155 -23.37 19.44 19.55
N PRO A 156 -23.22 18.68 20.64
CA PRO A 156 -22.22 18.97 21.64
C PRO A 156 -20.83 18.76 21.02
N TYR A 157 -20.02 19.81 21.06
CA TYR A 157 -18.64 19.78 20.53
C TYR A 157 -18.54 19.52 19.03
N PRO A 158 -19.05 20.40 18.19
CA PRO A 158 -19.01 20.22 16.75
C PRO A 158 -17.57 20.15 16.23
N ALA A 159 -17.36 19.32 15.23
CA ALA A 159 -16.08 19.27 14.52
C ALA A 159 -15.93 20.51 13.61
N PRO A 160 -14.70 20.99 13.35
CA PRO A 160 -14.46 22.01 12.34
C PRO A 160 -14.99 21.57 10.96
N ALA A 161 -15.46 22.53 10.16
CA ALA A 161 -16.28 22.31 8.95
C ALA A 161 -15.70 21.27 7.97
N ARG A 162 -14.39 21.25 7.74
CA ARG A 162 -13.75 20.36 6.76
C ARG A 162 -13.23 19.03 7.35
N VAL A 163 -13.28 18.85 8.67
CA VAL A 163 -12.75 17.64 9.35
C VAL A 163 -13.51 16.36 8.96
N PRO A 164 -14.85 16.32 8.89
CA PRO A 164 -15.55 15.12 8.43
C PRO A 164 -15.21 14.74 6.98
N LEU A 165 -15.04 15.71 6.10
CA LEU A 165 -14.63 15.49 4.72
C LEU A 165 -13.21 14.89 4.65
N LEU A 166 -12.26 15.43 5.41
CA LEU A 166 -10.94 14.83 5.56
C LEU A 166 -11.06 13.37 6.04
N GLY A 167 -11.90 13.11 7.02
CA GLY A 167 -12.18 11.77 7.54
C GLY A 167 -12.66 10.78 6.48
N ARG A 168 -13.53 11.21 5.57
CA ARG A 168 -14.00 10.40 4.43
C ARG A 168 -12.86 10.05 3.47
N TRP A 169 -12.02 11.01 3.11
CA TRP A 169 -10.87 10.80 2.24
C TRP A 169 -9.83 9.88 2.89
N LEU A 170 -9.43 10.15 4.13
CA LEU A 170 -8.45 9.31 4.83
C LEU A 170 -8.95 7.88 5.03
N THR A 171 -10.26 7.68 5.23
CA THR A 171 -10.86 6.33 5.25
C THR A 171 -10.72 5.65 3.89
N HIS A 172 -10.98 6.36 2.78
CA HIS A 172 -10.79 5.83 1.44
C HIS A 172 -9.34 5.42 1.18
N TYR A 173 -8.37 6.28 1.48
CA TYR A 173 -6.95 5.96 1.37
C TYR A 173 -6.55 4.75 2.20
N GLY A 174 -7.01 4.68 3.44
CA GLY A 174 -6.76 3.54 4.33
C GLY A 174 -7.35 2.21 3.82
N GLU A 175 -8.51 2.23 3.15
CA GLU A 175 -9.06 1.05 2.48
C GLU A 175 -8.26 0.69 1.22
N ARG A 176 -7.81 1.68 0.45
CA ARG A 176 -6.98 1.45 -0.74
C ARG A 176 -5.60 0.90 -0.40
N ALA A 177 -4.98 1.31 0.70
CA ALA A 177 -3.71 0.75 1.17
C ALA A 177 -3.76 -0.77 1.41
N ARG A 178 -4.96 -1.33 1.65
CA ARG A 178 -5.17 -2.78 1.82
C ARG A 178 -5.31 -3.54 0.49
N VAL A 179 -5.39 -2.84 -0.63
CA VAL A 179 -5.52 -3.46 -1.96
C VAL A 179 -4.11 -3.68 -2.54
N PRO A 180 -3.71 -4.92 -2.78
CA PRO A 180 -2.42 -5.20 -3.37
C PRO A 180 -2.22 -4.49 -4.71
N GLY A 181 -1.08 -3.84 -4.88
CA GLY A 181 -0.79 -3.07 -6.09
C GLY A 181 -1.29 -1.63 -6.11
N SER A 182 -2.19 -1.22 -5.19
CA SER A 182 -2.61 0.18 -5.08
C SER A 182 -1.46 1.10 -4.63
N SER A 183 -1.39 2.27 -5.22
CA SER A 183 -0.35 3.28 -4.95
C SER A 183 -0.90 4.58 -4.35
N LEU A 184 -2.19 4.65 -3.98
CA LEU A 184 -2.81 5.86 -3.42
C LEU A 184 -2.27 6.23 -2.03
N LEU A 185 -1.98 5.24 -1.19
CA LEU A 185 -1.35 5.44 0.13
C LEU A 185 -0.24 4.41 0.32
N LEU A 186 0.99 4.88 0.45
CA LEU A 186 2.17 4.05 0.54
C LEU A 186 2.96 4.33 1.83
N ALA A 187 3.64 3.30 2.34
CA ALA A 187 4.59 3.41 3.44
C ALA A 187 6.02 3.28 2.91
N GLY A 188 6.92 4.20 3.31
CA GLY A 188 8.31 4.21 2.87
C GLY A 188 9.04 2.92 3.20
N THR A 189 8.91 2.42 4.45
CA THR A 189 9.54 1.16 4.87
C THR A 189 9.04 -0.05 4.06
N ASP A 190 7.74 -0.12 3.75
CA ASP A 190 7.19 -1.22 2.96
C ASP A 190 7.66 -1.18 1.49
N LEU A 191 7.82 0.03 0.92
CA LEU A 191 8.38 0.22 -0.41
C LEU A 191 9.82 -0.28 -0.47
N LEU A 192 10.67 0.15 0.45
CA LEU A 192 12.09 -0.20 0.48
C LEU A 192 12.29 -1.69 0.76
N ASN A 193 11.59 -2.26 1.74
CA ASN A 193 11.69 -3.68 2.10
C ASN A 193 11.27 -4.64 0.97
N ARG A 194 10.53 -4.16 0.00
CA ARG A 194 10.14 -4.96 -1.16
C ARG A 194 11.27 -5.07 -2.19
N HIS A 195 12.20 -4.10 -2.18
CA HIS A 195 13.26 -3.99 -3.17
C HIS A 195 14.63 -4.32 -2.63
N TRP A 196 14.83 -4.27 -1.30
CA TRP A 196 16.10 -4.57 -0.66
C TRP A 196 15.92 -5.48 0.56
N ALA A 197 16.83 -6.44 0.70
CA ALA A 197 16.99 -7.24 1.90
C ALA A 197 18.13 -6.64 2.73
N SER A 198 17.82 -6.18 3.93
CA SER A 198 18.84 -5.78 4.93
C SER A 198 19.36 -7.00 5.70
N GLY A 199 20.41 -6.82 6.49
CA GLY A 199 20.89 -7.84 7.42
C GLY A 199 20.12 -7.90 8.74
N GLN A 200 19.07 -7.09 8.92
CA GLN A 200 18.29 -6.99 10.16
C GLN A 200 16.94 -7.69 10.06
N SER A 201 16.23 -7.81 11.17
CA SER A 201 14.89 -8.43 11.21
C SER A 201 13.84 -7.55 10.55
N SER A 202 12.67 -8.13 10.21
CA SER A 202 11.55 -7.36 9.65
C SER A 202 10.96 -6.32 10.62
N LEU A 203 11.20 -6.45 11.93
CA LEU A 203 10.81 -5.46 12.93
C LEU A 203 11.76 -4.27 12.91
N GLU A 204 13.07 -4.53 12.89
CA GLU A 204 14.10 -3.49 12.78
C GLU A 204 14.00 -2.73 11.45
N ASP A 205 13.60 -3.41 10.37
CA ASP A 205 13.33 -2.80 9.06
C ASP A 205 12.17 -1.76 9.09
N GLN A 206 11.39 -1.68 10.18
CA GLN A 206 10.40 -0.61 10.35
C GLN A 206 11.05 0.71 10.82
N HIS A 207 12.31 0.69 11.25
CA HIS A 207 13.10 1.89 11.49
C HIS A 207 13.65 2.41 10.16
N LEU A 208 12.99 3.41 9.56
CA LEU A 208 13.32 3.89 8.21
C LEU A 208 14.79 4.33 8.06
N GLY A 209 15.32 5.04 9.04
CA GLY A 209 16.72 5.48 9.00
C GLY A 209 17.72 4.32 9.04
N ALA A 210 17.46 3.27 9.83
CA ALA A 210 18.31 2.08 9.88
C ALA A 210 18.21 1.28 8.56
N LEU A 211 17.02 1.15 8.01
CA LEU A 211 16.81 0.50 6.71
C LEU A 211 17.55 1.23 5.59
N LEU A 212 17.46 2.57 5.54
CA LEU A 212 18.19 3.39 4.57
C LEU A 212 19.71 3.27 4.75
N ALA A 213 20.19 3.20 5.99
CA ALA A 213 21.60 2.99 6.29
C ALA A 213 22.15 1.65 5.78
N TRP A 214 21.31 0.60 5.72
CA TRP A 214 21.67 -0.65 5.06
C TRP A 214 21.71 -0.53 3.53
N ILE A 215 20.77 0.21 2.95
CA ILE A 215 20.63 0.36 1.49
C ILE A 215 21.72 1.27 0.93
N ASP A 216 21.90 2.43 1.54
CA ASP A 216 22.84 3.49 1.13
C ASP A 216 23.70 3.95 2.32
N PRO A 217 24.64 3.09 2.79
CA PRO A 217 25.49 3.42 3.92
C PRO A 217 26.46 4.55 3.57
N PRO A 218 26.81 5.43 4.55
CA PRO A 218 27.81 6.46 4.37
C PRO A 218 29.16 5.89 3.92
N ALA A 219 29.91 6.67 3.17
CA ALA A 219 31.21 6.25 2.65
C ALA A 219 32.15 5.79 3.78
N GLY A 220 32.67 4.57 3.66
CA GLY A 220 33.61 3.98 4.61
C GLY A 220 32.96 3.25 5.80
N GLU A 221 31.65 3.18 5.87
CA GLU A 221 30.93 2.41 6.90
C GLU A 221 30.20 1.20 6.29
N SER A 222 30.02 0.16 7.10
CA SER A 222 29.10 -0.92 6.76
C SER A 222 27.66 -0.50 7.06
N GLY A 223 26.69 -1.09 6.34
CA GLY A 223 25.27 -0.87 6.61
C GLY A 223 24.88 -1.25 8.03
N ALA A 224 25.49 -2.31 8.59
CA ALA A 224 25.26 -2.72 9.98
C ALA A 224 25.70 -1.65 11.01
N GLU A 225 26.88 -1.08 10.84
CA GLU A 225 27.39 -0.02 11.73
C GLU A 225 26.55 1.25 11.60
N ALA A 226 26.23 1.64 10.35
CA ALA A 226 25.41 2.81 10.08
C ALA A 226 23.97 2.65 10.61
N ALA A 227 23.36 1.46 10.49
CA ALA A 227 22.04 1.16 11.03
C ALA A 227 22.03 1.19 12.57
N LEU A 228 23.02 0.57 13.21
CA LEU A 228 23.16 0.60 14.67
C LEU A 228 23.32 2.05 15.17
N ARG A 229 24.09 2.86 14.44
CA ARG A 229 24.21 4.29 14.75
C ARG A 229 22.88 5.03 14.56
N ALA A 230 22.13 4.76 13.48
CA ALA A 230 20.81 5.35 13.25
C ALA A 230 19.84 5.05 14.39
N GLU A 231 19.86 3.83 14.93
CA GLU A 231 18.99 3.42 16.04
C GLU A 231 19.40 3.99 17.40
N LEU A 232 20.70 4.12 17.67
CA LEU A 232 21.19 4.37 19.02
C LEU A 232 21.78 5.76 19.23
N ALA A 233 22.20 6.46 18.18
CA ALA A 233 22.86 7.75 18.32
C ALA A 233 21.92 8.81 18.90
N ARG A 234 22.43 9.53 19.91
CA ARG A 234 21.69 10.58 20.61
C ARG A 234 22.50 11.88 20.60
N ASP A 235 21.79 12.98 20.65
CA ASP A 235 22.39 14.30 20.85
C ASP A 235 22.83 14.52 22.30
N ARG A 236 23.29 15.76 22.60
CA ARG A 236 23.74 16.12 23.95
C ARG A 236 22.62 16.16 24.98
N GLU A 237 21.39 16.36 24.53
CA GLU A 237 20.16 16.36 25.32
C GLU A 237 19.60 14.94 25.54
N GLY A 238 20.19 13.92 24.86
CA GLY A 238 19.79 12.52 24.93
C GLY A 238 18.66 12.13 23.97
N GLN A 239 18.32 13.01 23.00
CA GLN A 239 17.34 12.69 21.97
C GLN A 239 17.96 11.83 20.85
N LEU A 240 17.17 10.94 20.28
CA LEU A 240 17.58 10.18 19.10
C LEU A 240 17.85 11.13 17.92
N LEU A 241 19.01 10.98 17.29
CA LEU A 241 19.34 11.73 16.06
C LEU A 241 18.49 11.26 14.88
N CYS A 242 18.08 9.99 14.87
CA CYS A 242 17.19 9.42 13.89
C CYS A 242 16.04 8.69 14.60
N PRO A 243 14.92 9.36 14.86
CA PRO A 243 13.78 8.74 15.53
C PRO A 243 13.18 7.61 14.70
N PRO A 244 12.52 6.61 15.34
CA PRO A 244 11.76 5.59 14.64
C PRO A 244 10.72 6.21 13.70
N ALA A 245 10.50 5.60 12.54
CA ALA A 245 9.54 6.08 11.54
C ALA A 245 8.06 5.80 11.87
N GLY A 246 7.77 5.31 13.06
CA GLY A 246 6.40 5.16 13.58
C GLY A 246 5.83 6.50 14.04
N PRO A 247 4.49 6.66 14.19
CA PRO A 247 3.93 7.89 14.71
C PRO A 247 4.24 8.11 16.21
N ALA A 248 4.48 7.05 16.98
CA ALA A 248 4.76 7.16 18.41
C ALA A 248 6.16 7.73 18.69
N THR A 249 6.25 8.66 19.62
CA THR A 249 7.50 9.21 20.14
C THR A 249 8.29 8.21 21.00
N ASP A 250 9.55 8.53 21.28
CA ASP A 250 10.36 7.83 22.28
C ASP A 250 9.82 8.21 23.69
N PRO A 251 9.54 7.25 24.60
CA PRO A 251 9.12 7.53 25.96
C PRO A 251 10.09 8.43 26.75
N ASP A 252 11.39 8.35 26.50
CA ASP A 252 12.38 9.24 27.13
C ASP A 252 12.21 10.69 26.66
N PHE A 253 11.93 10.90 25.37
CA PHE A 253 11.59 12.21 24.82
C PHE A 253 10.32 12.77 25.49
N ASP A 254 9.25 11.97 25.57
CA ASP A 254 7.99 12.38 26.19
C ASP A 254 8.20 12.80 27.64
N ASN A 255 8.90 12.00 28.45
CA ASN A 255 9.04 12.24 29.88
C ASN A 255 10.02 13.38 30.23
N ARG A 256 11.13 13.46 29.51
CA ARG A 256 12.23 14.38 29.87
C ARG A 256 12.11 15.75 29.25
N LEU A 257 11.55 15.85 28.05
CA LEU A 257 11.55 17.08 27.26
C LEU A 257 10.14 17.58 26.97
N LEU A 258 9.25 16.71 26.46
CA LEU A 258 7.93 17.12 26.03
C LEU A 258 7.02 17.44 27.23
N ALA A 259 6.93 16.57 28.21
CA ALA A 259 6.06 16.78 29.37
C ALA A 259 6.38 18.08 30.14
N PRO A 260 7.67 18.40 30.46
CA PRO A 260 8.00 19.68 31.07
C PRO A 260 7.65 20.91 30.19
N ALA A 261 7.78 20.78 28.85
CA ALA A 261 7.41 21.84 27.93
C ALA A 261 5.89 22.07 27.88
N ILE A 262 5.09 20.98 27.90
CA ILE A 262 3.63 21.04 28.00
C ILE A 262 3.19 21.64 29.32
N GLU A 263 3.79 21.24 30.47
CA GLU A 263 3.49 21.85 31.76
C GLU A 263 3.81 23.35 31.82
N LYS A 264 4.89 23.78 31.16
CA LYS A 264 5.22 25.21 31.03
C LYS A 264 4.15 25.94 30.21
N TYR A 265 3.69 25.33 29.10
CA TYR A 265 2.61 25.85 28.26
C TYR A 265 1.30 25.97 29.06
N ASP A 266 0.89 24.95 29.79
CA ASP A 266 -0.34 24.95 30.60
C ASP A 266 -0.32 26.02 31.68
N ARG A 267 0.82 26.19 32.36
CA ARG A 267 0.99 27.28 33.33
C ARG A 267 0.88 28.66 32.70
N ALA A 268 1.52 28.87 31.55
CA ALA A 268 1.44 30.14 30.83
C ALA A 268 0.01 30.43 30.34
N ARG A 269 -0.70 29.40 29.83
CA ARG A 269 -2.11 29.49 29.41
C ARG A 269 -3.02 29.87 30.58
N THR A 270 -2.85 29.21 31.73
CA THR A 270 -3.62 29.53 32.95
C THR A 270 -3.33 30.94 33.46
N SER A 271 -2.05 31.37 33.41
CA SER A 271 -1.66 32.73 33.82
C SER A 271 -2.26 33.78 32.87
N LEU A 272 -2.31 33.52 31.58
CA LEU A 272 -2.93 34.43 30.60
C LEU A 272 -4.45 34.54 30.84
N ALA A 273 -5.12 33.41 31.10
CA ALA A 273 -6.57 33.41 31.36
C ALA A 273 -6.96 34.16 32.68
N ALA A 274 -6.03 34.26 33.62
CA ALA A 274 -6.22 35.01 34.86
C ALA A 274 -5.72 36.46 34.80
N ALA A 275 -5.14 36.90 33.70
CA ALA A 275 -4.62 38.27 33.57
C ALA A 275 -5.74 39.24 33.25
N GLU A 276 -5.71 40.43 33.93
CA GLU A 276 -6.51 41.58 33.52
C GLU A 276 -5.92 42.24 32.25
N ASP A 277 -6.75 42.93 31.49
CA ASP A 277 -6.32 43.61 30.25
C ASP A 277 -5.15 44.59 30.51
N GLY A 278 -4.29 44.76 29.49
CA GLY A 278 -3.19 45.73 29.49
C GLY A 278 -1.79 45.06 29.45
N MET A 279 -0.74 45.78 29.87
CA MET A 279 0.65 45.33 29.81
C MET A 279 0.91 43.99 30.49
N ALA A 280 0.13 43.63 31.51
CA ALA A 280 0.22 42.33 32.18
C ALA A 280 -0.23 41.19 31.25
N ALA A 281 -1.31 41.38 30.50
CA ALA A 281 -1.81 40.40 29.52
C ALA A 281 -0.82 40.23 28.36
N ASP A 282 -0.22 41.32 27.84
CA ASP A 282 0.80 41.28 26.80
C ASP A 282 2.04 40.44 27.22
N ALA A 283 2.50 40.65 28.48
CA ALA A 283 3.62 39.89 29.02
C ALA A 283 3.29 38.36 29.12
N ARG A 284 2.05 38.01 29.56
CA ARG A 284 1.60 36.63 29.64
C ARG A 284 1.41 35.99 28.27
N LEU A 285 0.92 36.73 27.30
CA LEU A 285 0.83 36.26 25.90
C LEU A 285 2.22 35.97 25.34
N ALA A 286 3.22 36.80 25.63
CA ALA A 286 4.60 36.57 25.23
C ALA A 286 5.17 35.27 25.88
N GLU A 287 4.86 35.02 27.17
CA GLU A 287 5.24 33.77 27.87
C GLU A 287 4.59 32.54 27.21
N LEU A 288 3.30 32.62 26.90
CA LEU A 288 2.57 31.53 26.22
C LEU A 288 3.15 31.25 24.83
N THR A 289 3.38 32.29 24.04
CA THR A 289 3.98 32.19 22.70
C THR A 289 5.40 31.59 22.77
N ALA A 290 6.18 31.93 23.78
CA ALA A 290 7.50 31.33 24.00
C ALA A 290 7.41 29.83 24.35
N ALA A 291 6.46 29.44 25.21
CA ALA A 291 6.24 28.04 25.55
C ALA A 291 5.76 27.21 24.34
N GLU A 292 4.84 27.75 23.54
CA GLU A 292 4.42 27.14 22.27
C GLU A 292 5.60 26.93 21.30
N ARG A 293 6.46 27.94 21.16
CA ARG A 293 7.64 27.87 20.31
C ARG A 293 8.61 26.79 20.77
N ASP A 294 8.77 26.58 22.07
CA ASP A 294 9.60 25.52 22.63
C ASP A 294 9.06 24.15 22.22
N ILE A 295 7.74 23.91 22.34
CA ILE A 295 7.10 22.65 21.92
C ILE A 295 7.27 22.47 20.39
N ARG A 296 6.99 23.48 19.58
CA ARG A 296 7.17 23.43 18.13
C ARG A 296 8.60 23.04 17.74
N ARG A 297 9.60 23.61 18.42
CA ARG A 297 11.01 23.30 18.18
C ARG A 297 11.34 21.83 18.52
N LEU A 298 10.86 21.31 19.65
CA LEU A 298 11.05 19.93 20.06
C LEU A 298 10.45 18.96 19.04
N LEU A 299 9.19 19.20 18.62
CA LEU A 299 8.52 18.34 17.65
C LEU A 299 9.15 18.41 16.26
N ALA A 300 9.57 19.61 15.82
CA ALA A 300 10.31 19.75 14.57
C ALA A 300 11.61 18.93 14.57
N GLY A 301 12.34 18.91 15.70
CA GLY A 301 13.56 18.10 15.86
C GLY A 301 13.33 16.61 15.72
N VAL A 302 12.21 16.09 16.21
CA VAL A 302 11.82 14.67 16.07
C VAL A 302 11.30 14.36 14.66
N LEU A 303 10.53 15.26 14.06
CA LEU A 303 9.87 15.00 12.76
C LEU A 303 10.81 15.17 11.57
N ARG A 304 11.73 16.12 11.60
CA ARG A 304 12.58 16.47 10.45
C ARG A 304 13.47 15.32 9.96
N PRO A 305 14.17 14.56 10.80
CA PRO A 305 14.97 13.44 10.34
C PRO A 305 14.15 12.37 9.60
N THR A 306 12.96 12.07 10.09
CA THR A 306 12.04 11.12 9.43
C THR A 306 11.52 11.68 8.11
N TRP A 307 11.21 12.98 8.04
CA TRP A 307 10.81 13.65 6.81
C TRP A 307 11.89 13.53 5.73
N ASP A 308 13.14 13.86 6.07
CA ASP A 308 14.27 13.78 5.14
C ASP A 308 14.52 12.33 4.70
N ALA A 309 14.36 11.36 5.60
CA ALA A 309 14.49 9.94 5.31
C ALA A 309 13.41 9.43 4.33
N VAL A 310 12.15 9.90 4.44
CA VAL A 310 11.09 9.55 3.47
C VAL A 310 11.47 10.03 2.07
N TRP A 311 11.91 11.27 1.94
CA TRP A 311 12.30 11.82 0.64
C TRP A 311 13.53 11.11 0.05
N HIS A 312 14.53 10.79 0.87
CA HIS A 312 15.66 9.97 0.42
C HIS A 312 15.22 8.59 -0.07
N GLY A 313 14.33 7.92 0.66
CA GLY A 313 13.75 6.65 0.23
C GLY A 313 12.99 6.75 -1.09
N LEU A 314 12.25 7.84 -1.32
CA LEU A 314 11.56 8.09 -2.59
C LEU A 314 12.54 8.31 -3.74
N ASP A 315 13.65 9.02 -3.51
CA ASP A 315 14.68 9.22 -4.52
C ASP A 315 15.30 7.89 -4.97
N LEU A 316 15.67 7.01 -4.02
CA LEU A 316 16.15 5.65 -4.32
C LEU A 316 15.12 4.83 -5.11
N MET A 317 13.85 4.93 -4.77
CA MET A 317 12.78 4.23 -5.48
C MET A 317 12.55 4.76 -6.90
N ARG A 318 12.78 6.04 -7.15
CA ARG A 318 12.66 6.66 -8.49
C ARG A 318 13.79 6.26 -9.44
N GLU A 319 14.93 5.82 -8.93
CA GLU A 319 16.02 5.27 -9.74
C GLU A 319 15.65 3.91 -10.37
N LEU A 320 14.69 3.18 -9.80
CA LEU A 320 14.25 1.90 -10.33
C LEU A 320 13.27 2.09 -11.51
N PRO A 321 13.43 1.32 -12.60
CA PRO A 321 12.48 1.33 -13.72
C PRO A 321 11.08 0.93 -13.24
N GLU A 322 10.07 1.51 -13.86
CA GLU A 322 8.68 1.18 -13.57
C GLU A 322 8.26 -0.13 -14.27
N GLY A 323 7.55 -1.00 -13.54
CA GLY A 323 7.06 -2.26 -14.07
C GLY A 323 6.00 -2.07 -15.17
N SER A 324 5.95 -3.00 -16.12
CA SER A 324 5.12 -2.93 -17.33
C SER A 324 3.63 -2.71 -17.11
N ARG A 325 3.13 -3.10 -15.92
CA ARG A 325 1.72 -3.01 -15.54
C ARG A 325 1.45 -2.02 -14.38
N ALA A 326 2.43 -1.21 -14.02
CA ALA A 326 2.25 -0.23 -12.95
C ALA A 326 1.22 0.84 -13.34
N GLU A 327 1.25 1.31 -14.59
CA GLU A 327 0.28 2.26 -15.14
C GLU A 327 -1.16 1.69 -15.18
N ASP A 328 -1.34 0.42 -15.55
CA ASP A 328 -2.66 -0.24 -15.51
C ASP A 328 -3.24 -0.27 -14.08
N ARG A 329 -2.38 -0.44 -13.06
CA ARG A 329 -2.79 -0.41 -11.65
C ARG A 329 -3.08 1.01 -11.18
N TRP A 330 -2.28 1.99 -11.62
CA TRP A 330 -2.54 3.39 -11.35
C TRP A 330 -3.86 3.86 -11.97
N THR A 331 -4.16 3.45 -13.19
CA THR A 331 -5.47 3.69 -13.82
C THR A 331 -6.62 3.13 -12.97
N ARG A 332 -6.48 1.94 -12.37
CA ARG A 332 -7.47 1.41 -11.41
C ARG A 332 -7.58 2.23 -10.14
N ASP A 333 -6.48 2.79 -9.65
CA ASP A 333 -6.47 3.71 -8.53
C ASP A 333 -7.16 5.04 -8.88
N ARG A 334 -6.94 5.58 -10.08
CA ARG A 334 -7.65 6.75 -10.61
C ARG A 334 -9.17 6.52 -10.65
N TRP A 335 -9.62 5.35 -11.14
CA TRP A 335 -11.05 4.98 -11.10
C TRP A 335 -11.60 4.93 -9.67
N SER A 336 -10.86 4.37 -8.73
CA SER A 336 -11.27 4.32 -7.33
C SER A 336 -11.34 5.71 -6.69
N PHE A 337 -10.37 6.57 -7.00
CA PHE A 337 -10.30 7.96 -6.57
C PHE A 337 -11.49 8.77 -7.12
N THR A 338 -11.73 8.69 -8.44
CA THR A 338 -12.85 9.35 -9.12
C THR A 338 -14.19 8.89 -8.53
N GLY A 339 -14.40 7.59 -8.39
CA GLY A 339 -15.63 7.07 -7.80
C GLY A 339 -15.83 7.50 -6.33
N HIS A 340 -14.75 7.76 -5.57
CA HIS A 340 -14.87 8.34 -4.23
C HIS A 340 -15.24 9.82 -4.29
N ARG A 341 -14.61 10.60 -5.18
CA ARG A 341 -14.98 11.99 -5.48
C ARG A 341 -16.48 12.11 -5.75
N ASP A 342 -16.99 11.27 -6.65
CA ASP A 342 -18.39 11.30 -7.10
C ASP A 342 -19.36 11.01 -5.96
N ARG A 343 -19.07 10.01 -5.13
CA ARG A 343 -19.87 9.73 -3.91
C ARG A 343 -19.84 10.87 -2.90
N VAL A 344 -18.71 11.54 -2.75
CA VAL A 344 -18.60 12.73 -1.88
C VAL A 344 -19.45 13.86 -2.45
N ALA A 345 -19.32 14.16 -3.75
CA ALA A 345 -20.07 15.21 -4.44
C ALA A 345 -21.59 14.94 -4.45
N ALA A 346 -22.00 13.68 -4.57
CA ALA A 346 -23.40 13.27 -4.49
C ALA A 346 -24.00 13.33 -3.07
N GLY A 347 -23.21 13.67 -2.06
CA GLY A 347 -23.67 13.70 -0.66
C GLY A 347 -23.99 12.31 -0.08
N GLU A 348 -23.44 11.23 -0.68
CA GLU A 348 -23.64 9.90 -0.14
C GLU A 348 -23.10 9.78 1.30
N PRO A 349 -23.69 8.93 2.15
CA PRO A 349 -23.24 8.75 3.52
C PRO A 349 -21.78 8.27 3.57
N PRO A 350 -21.05 8.57 4.66
CA PRO A 350 -19.71 8.05 4.86
C PRO A 350 -19.67 6.52 4.84
N GLN A 351 -18.51 5.94 4.53
CA GLN A 351 -18.28 4.50 4.56
C GLN A 351 -18.70 3.93 5.93
N PRO A 352 -19.43 2.82 5.97
CA PRO A 352 -19.90 2.21 7.21
C PRO A 352 -18.70 1.78 8.09
N ARG A 353 -18.91 1.69 9.39
CA ARG A 353 -17.89 1.23 10.33
C ARG A 353 -17.54 -0.24 10.13
N ARG A 354 -18.50 -1.03 9.69
CA ARG A 354 -18.36 -2.47 9.39
C ARG A 354 -18.99 -2.78 8.06
N ASP A 355 -18.35 -3.66 7.31
CA ASP A 355 -18.95 -4.27 6.14
C ASP A 355 -19.89 -5.40 6.60
N ASP A 356 -20.97 -5.61 5.87
CA ASP A 356 -21.73 -6.86 5.97
C ASP A 356 -20.90 -8.05 5.46
N ALA A 357 -21.31 -9.27 5.78
CA ALA A 357 -20.55 -10.48 5.48
C ALA A 357 -20.28 -10.66 3.97
N VAL A 358 -21.26 -10.34 3.11
CA VAL A 358 -21.14 -10.47 1.65
C VAL A 358 -20.17 -9.43 1.09
N THR A 359 -20.29 -8.18 1.53
CA THR A 359 -19.38 -7.10 1.15
C THR A 359 -17.95 -7.39 1.60
N ALA A 360 -17.77 -7.89 2.84
CA ALA A 360 -16.46 -8.27 3.37
C ALA A 360 -15.84 -9.41 2.55
N ALA A 361 -16.61 -10.46 2.20
CA ALA A 361 -16.17 -11.57 1.37
C ALA A 361 -15.77 -11.11 -0.05
N ARG A 362 -16.58 -10.24 -0.68
CA ARG A 362 -16.25 -9.66 -1.99
C ARG A 362 -14.96 -8.85 -1.97
N LYS A 363 -14.77 -8.02 -0.94
CA LYS A 363 -13.54 -7.24 -0.76
C LYS A 363 -12.32 -8.15 -0.56
N LEU A 364 -12.47 -9.24 0.21
CA LEU A 364 -11.39 -10.22 0.41
C LEU A 364 -11.03 -10.90 -0.91
N ALA A 365 -12.01 -11.47 -1.62
CA ALA A 365 -11.81 -12.12 -2.91
C ALA A 365 -11.13 -11.19 -3.95
N ALA A 366 -11.55 -9.92 -3.99
CA ALA A 366 -10.93 -8.91 -4.86
C ALA A 366 -9.47 -8.64 -4.49
N ARG A 367 -9.13 -8.63 -3.19
CA ARG A 367 -7.75 -8.45 -2.71
C ARG A 367 -6.89 -9.67 -3.03
N GLU A 368 -7.40 -10.89 -2.85
CA GLU A 368 -6.70 -12.13 -3.21
C GLU A 368 -6.38 -12.18 -4.71
N THR A 369 -7.35 -11.83 -5.55
CA THR A 369 -7.14 -11.73 -7.01
C THR A 369 -6.10 -10.66 -7.35
N ALA A 370 -6.17 -9.48 -6.72
CA ALA A 370 -5.20 -8.41 -6.94
C ALA A 370 -3.79 -8.81 -6.46
N GLN A 371 -3.68 -9.59 -5.38
CA GLN A 371 -2.40 -10.11 -4.89
C GLN A 371 -1.78 -11.09 -5.89
N ALA A 372 -2.56 -12.06 -6.37
CA ALA A 372 -2.08 -13.03 -7.35
C ALA A 372 -1.66 -12.35 -8.67
N GLN A 373 -2.42 -11.36 -9.15
CA GLN A 373 -2.04 -10.56 -10.31
C GLN A 373 -0.74 -9.79 -10.11
N LEU A 374 -0.58 -9.14 -8.95
CA LEU A 374 0.64 -8.40 -8.63
C LEU A 374 1.86 -9.32 -8.60
N GLU A 375 1.77 -10.44 -7.90
CA GLU A 375 2.85 -11.43 -7.77
C GLU A 375 3.26 -12.02 -9.12
N ALA A 376 2.30 -12.30 -9.99
CA ALA A 376 2.57 -12.77 -11.34
C ALA A 376 3.31 -11.70 -12.17
N GLN A 377 2.86 -10.45 -12.10
CA GLN A 377 3.48 -9.35 -12.85
C GLN A 377 4.89 -9.02 -12.34
N GLU A 378 5.11 -9.06 -11.02
CA GLU A 378 6.45 -8.90 -10.43
C GLU A 378 7.41 -9.97 -10.94
N ALA A 379 6.97 -11.23 -11.01
CA ALA A 379 7.79 -12.33 -11.49
C ALA A 379 8.06 -12.27 -13.01
N LEU A 380 7.11 -11.76 -13.80
CA LEU A 380 7.27 -11.64 -15.24
C LEU A 380 8.16 -10.47 -15.65
N ASP A 381 8.15 -9.39 -14.90
CA ASP A 381 8.92 -8.18 -15.21
C ASP A 381 10.34 -8.23 -14.62
N ASP A 382 10.57 -8.98 -13.54
CA ASP A 382 11.83 -8.97 -12.80
C ASP A 382 12.50 -10.35 -12.74
N PRO A 383 13.68 -10.50 -13.36
CA PRO A 383 14.43 -11.76 -13.33
C PRO A 383 14.80 -12.25 -11.93
N LEU A 384 15.03 -11.35 -10.95
CA LEU A 384 15.31 -11.74 -9.56
C LEU A 384 14.08 -12.36 -8.91
N VAL A 385 12.91 -11.77 -9.12
CA VAL A 385 11.63 -12.30 -8.59
C VAL A 385 11.30 -13.62 -9.27
N LEU A 386 11.48 -13.72 -10.60
CA LEU A 386 11.28 -14.97 -11.34
C LEU A 386 12.22 -16.09 -10.86
N ALA A 387 13.49 -15.77 -10.57
CA ALA A 387 14.43 -16.73 -10.03
C ALA A 387 13.94 -17.32 -8.68
N GLY A 388 13.29 -16.50 -7.85
CA GLY A 388 12.63 -16.96 -6.63
C GLY A 388 11.51 -17.97 -6.88
N ARG A 389 10.68 -17.72 -7.89
CA ARG A 389 9.62 -18.65 -8.30
C ARG A 389 10.16 -19.95 -8.88
N ARG A 390 11.28 -19.87 -9.62
CA ARG A 390 11.97 -21.08 -10.14
C ARG A 390 12.50 -21.95 -9.01
N LEU A 391 13.17 -21.37 -8.02
CA LEU A 391 13.64 -22.10 -6.84
C LEU A 391 12.50 -22.70 -5.99
N ALA A 392 11.33 -22.07 -6.00
CA ALA A 392 10.13 -22.58 -5.35
C ALA A 392 9.38 -23.65 -6.18
N GLY A 393 9.86 -24.01 -7.38
CA GLY A 393 9.18 -24.94 -8.26
C GLY A 393 7.89 -24.41 -8.91
N GLU A 394 7.64 -23.11 -8.82
CA GLU A 394 6.46 -22.42 -9.39
C GLU A 394 6.69 -21.85 -10.80
N ALA A 395 7.93 -21.91 -11.27
CA ALA A 395 8.34 -21.56 -12.62
C ALA A 395 9.58 -22.39 -13.01
N PHE A 396 9.88 -22.49 -14.30
CA PHE A 396 11.07 -23.15 -14.79
C PHE A 396 11.48 -22.63 -16.18
N LEU A 397 12.78 -22.68 -16.45
CA LEU A 397 13.34 -22.49 -17.79
C LEU A 397 13.53 -23.86 -18.43
N ALA A 398 13.11 -23.99 -19.69
CA ALA A 398 13.24 -25.22 -20.41
C ALA A 398 13.61 -24.99 -21.87
N GLU A 399 14.49 -25.84 -22.40
CA GLU A 399 14.83 -25.91 -23.82
C GLU A 399 13.85 -26.84 -24.54
N VAL A 400 13.32 -26.38 -25.66
CA VAL A 400 12.46 -27.18 -26.53
C VAL A 400 13.32 -28.17 -27.30
N THR A 401 13.09 -29.46 -27.12
CA THR A 401 13.84 -30.52 -27.82
C THR A 401 13.10 -31.11 -29.02
N ALA A 402 11.77 -31.17 -28.96
CA ALA A 402 10.94 -31.69 -30.05
C ALA A 402 9.54 -31.06 -30.02
N VAL A 403 8.91 -31.00 -31.20
CA VAL A 403 7.52 -30.56 -31.36
C VAL A 403 6.79 -31.55 -32.25
N GLU A 404 5.70 -32.13 -31.74
CA GLU A 404 4.81 -33.01 -32.46
C GLU A 404 3.45 -32.35 -32.65
N MET A 405 2.98 -32.20 -33.90
CA MET A 405 1.68 -31.63 -34.20
C MET A 405 0.55 -32.59 -33.89
N ALA A 406 -0.29 -32.19 -32.95
CA ALA A 406 -1.53 -32.89 -32.59
C ALA A 406 -2.73 -31.95 -32.74
N TYR A 407 -3.93 -32.51 -32.76
CA TYR A 407 -5.17 -31.78 -32.99
C TYR A 407 -6.24 -32.22 -31.98
N SER A 408 -7.19 -31.32 -31.71
CA SER A 408 -8.33 -31.65 -30.84
C SER A 408 -9.30 -32.62 -31.53
N GLU A 409 -9.99 -33.46 -30.72
CA GLU A 409 -10.99 -34.45 -31.18
C GLU A 409 -12.36 -33.82 -31.55
N SER A 410 -12.45 -32.49 -31.66
CA SER A 410 -13.69 -31.78 -31.97
C SER A 410 -14.06 -31.93 -33.46
N LYS A 411 -15.35 -31.64 -33.81
CA LYS A 411 -15.82 -31.61 -35.21
C LYS A 411 -15.04 -30.66 -36.11
N ARG A 412 -14.39 -29.65 -35.55
CA ARG A 412 -13.46 -28.75 -36.21
C ARG A 412 -12.12 -28.84 -35.45
N PRO A 413 -11.22 -29.75 -35.88
CA PRO A 413 -9.95 -29.95 -35.20
C PRO A 413 -9.14 -28.64 -35.15
N SER A 414 -8.71 -28.28 -33.93
CA SER A 414 -7.79 -27.15 -33.71
C SER A 414 -6.42 -27.67 -33.30
N PRO A 415 -5.32 -26.99 -33.69
CA PRO A 415 -3.97 -27.41 -33.31
C PRO A 415 -3.81 -27.51 -31.78
N ARG A 416 -3.15 -28.58 -31.32
CA ARG A 416 -2.82 -28.90 -29.92
C ARG A 416 -1.44 -29.53 -29.84
N PRO A 417 -0.37 -28.84 -30.31
CA PRO A 417 0.96 -29.42 -30.40
C PRO A 417 1.44 -29.93 -29.04
N LEU A 418 2.14 -31.06 -29.07
CA LEU A 418 2.91 -31.58 -27.97
C LEU A 418 4.33 -31.04 -28.09
N VAL A 419 4.78 -30.36 -27.07
CA VAL A 419 6.10 -29.74 -27.01
C VAL A 419 6.90 -30.48 -25.95
N THR A 420 7.96 -31.17 -26.37
CA THR A 420 8.90 -31.82 -25.46
C THR A 420 9.96 -30.79 -25.06
N VAL A 421 10.12 -30.60 -23.76
CA VAL A 421 11.07 -29.63 -23.21
C VAL A 421 11.98 -30.31 -22.18
N ARG A 422 13.21 -29.82 -22.07
CA ARG A 422 14.19 -30.28 -21.07
C ARG A 422 14.52 -29.14 -20.12
N THR A 423 14.49 -29.43 -18.83
CA THR A 423 14.84 -28.48 -17.76
C THR A 423 15.74 -29.14 -16.72
N ALA A 424 16.69 -28.36 -16.18
CA ALA A 424 17.49 -28.77 -15.02
C ALA A 424 16.77 -28.49 -13.67
N GLU A 425 15.62 -27.83 -13.71
CA GLU A 425 14.84 -27.44 -12.53
C GLU A 425 13.78 -28.48 -12.18
N GLN A 426 13.22 -28.37 -10.98
CA GLN A 426 12.22 -29.32 -10.47
C GLN A 426 10.87 -28.62 -10.25
N PRO A 427 10.11 -28.32 -11.32
CA PRO A 427 8.80 -27.71 -11.18
C PRO A 427 7.80 -28.67 -10.52
N HIS A 428 6.85 -28.11 -9.74
CA HIS A 428 5.82 -28.87 -9.04
C HIS A 428 4.70 -29.30 -10.01
N LEU A 429 5.02 -30.18 -10.95
CA LEU A 429 4.07 -30.68 -11.95
C LEU A 429 3.31 -31.92 -11.45
N GLY A 430 1.98 -31.84 -11.48
CA GLY A 430 1.06 -32.94 -11.32
C GLY A 430 0.30 -33.21 -12.63
N GLU A 431 -0.49 -34.27 -12.68
CA GLU A 431 -1.31 -34.61 -13.86
C GLU A 431 -2.20 -33.41 -14.26
N ARG A 432 -2.13 -33.03 -15.54
CA ARG A 432 -2.92 -31.96 -16.15
C ARG A 432 -2.72 -30.56 -15.52
N VAL A 433 -1.65 -30.35 -14.78
CA VAL A 433 -1.30 -29.00 -14.30
C VAL A 433 -1.12 -28.10 -15.51
N LYS A 434 -1.74 -26.92 -15.43
CA LYS A 434 -1.57 -25.88 -16.45
C LYS A 434 -0.28 -25.14 -16.21
N VAL A 435 0.44 -24.89 -17.29
CA VAL A 435 1.61 -24.03 -17.31
C VAL A 435 1.41 -22.92 -18.35
N TYR A 436 2.05 -21.80 -18.13
CA TYR A 436 1.86 -20.60 -18.94
C TYR A 436 3.20 -20.07 -19.43
N ARG A 437 3.25 -19.60 -20.68
CA ARG A 437 4.35 -18.80 -21.22
C ARG A 437 3.85 -17.45 -21.73
N SER A 438 4.72 -16.46 -21.79
CA SER A 438 4.40 -15.21 -22.47
C SER A 438 4.55 -15.38 -23.98
N LEU A 439 3.50 -15.02 -24.71
CA LEU A 439 3.48 -14.95 -26.18
C LEU A 439 2.98 -13.55 -26.57
N ASP A 440 3.86 -12.71 -27.10
CA ASP A 440 3.56 -11.31 -27.44
C ASP A 440 2.90 -10.54 -26.27
N GLY A 441 3.46 -10.68 -25.08
CA GLY A 441 2.97 -10.04 -23.86
C GLY A 441 1.63 -10.59 -23.31
N LYS A 442 1.15 -11.73 -23.87
CA LYS A 442 -0.09 -12.38 -23.43
C LYS A 442 0.19 -13.83 -23.01
N PRO A 443 -0.52 -14.37 -22.01
CA PRO A 443 -0.33 -15.76 -21.62
C PRO A 443 -0.79 -16.73 -22.70
N GLN A 444 0.04 -17.72 -23.00
CA GLN A 444 -0.33 -18.93 -23.72
C GLN A 444 -0.31 -20.10 -22.76
N THR A 445 -1.36 -20.90 -22.76
CA THR A 445 -1.57 -22.01 -21.85
C THR A 445 -1.11 -23.33 -22.46
N ALA A 446 -0.41 -24.14 -21.68
CA ALA A 446 -0.18 -25.55 -21.96
C ALA A 446 -0.56 -26.40 -20.75
N GLU A 447 -0.84 -27.67 -20.98
CA GLU A 447 -1.10 -28.69 -19.96
C GLU A 447 0.07 -29.67 -19.91
N PHE A 448 0.52 -30.01 -18.71
CA PHE A 448 1.49 -31.07 -18.53
C PHE A 448 0.87 -32.42 -18.94
N ALA A 449 1.41 -33.02 -19.98
CA ALA A 449 0.91 -34.30 -20.55
C ALA A 449 1.63 -35.52 -20.00
N GLY A 450 2.77 -35.35 -19.35
CA GLY A 450 3.57 -36.44 -18.79
C GLY A 450 5.06 -36.24 -18.98
N TYR A 451 5.82 -37.24 -18.58
CA TYR A 451 7.26 -37.27 -18.82
C TYR A 451 7.54 -37.97 -20.16
N GLY A 452 8.50 -37.44 -20.89
CA GLY A 452 8.98 -38.05 -22.13
C GLY A 452 9.78 -39.33 -21.87
N PRO A 453 10.13 -40.08 -22.93
CA PRO A 453 10.97 -41.22 -22.79
C PRO A 453 12.32 -40.85 -22.17
N PRO A 454 12.95 -41.73 -21.37
CA PRO A 454 14.26 -41.46 -20.82
C PRO A 454 15.27 -41.34 -21.99
N GLU A 455 15.80 -40.14 -22.12
CA GLU A 455 16.91 -39.84 -23.03
C GLU A 455 18.22 -39.81 -22.25
N ASP A 456 19.37 -39.92 -22.94
CA ASP A 456 20.70 -39.82 -22.35
C ASP A 456 20.95 -38.46 -21.68
N GLY A 457 20.53 -38.28 -20.41
CA GLY A 457 20.73 -37.05 -19.65
C GLY A 457 20.17 -37.14 -18.22
N PRO A 458 20.69 -36.33 -17.27
CA PRO A 458 20.32 -36.41 -15.87
C PRO A 458 18.91 -35.86 -15.54
N ALA A 459 18.27 -35.17 -16.47
CA ALA A 459 16.96 -34.55 -16.26
C ALA A 459 15.89 -35.18 -17.16
N PRO A 460 14.68 -35.50 -16.62
CA PRO A 460 13.58 -36.02 -17.42
C PRO A 460 13.07 -34.97 -18.41
N ALA A 461 12.72 -35.41 -19.62
CA ALA A 461 11.99 -34.58 -20.57
C ALA A 461 10.55 -34.41 -20.12
N LEU A 462 10.00 -33.19 -20.24
CA LEU A 462 8.62 -32.87 -19.93
C LEU A 462 7.84 -32.71 -21.24
N VAL A 463 6.65 -33.28 -21.32
CA VAL A 463 5.76 -33.09 -22.48
C VAL A 463 4.62 -32.14 -22.10
N LEU A 464 4.54 -31.03 -22.83
CA LEU A 464 3.55 -29.97 -22.63
C LEU A 464 2.62 -29.90 -23.84
N ARG A 465 1.30 -29.97 -23.63
CA ARG A 465 0.30 -29.81 -24.69
C ARG A 465 -0.20 -28.36 -24.70
N ILE A 466 0.10 -27.62 -25.75
CA ILE A 466 -0.43 -26.25 -25.90
C ILE A 466 -1.93 -26.31 -26.18
N THR A 467 -2.72 -25.51 -25.43
CA THR A 467 -4.19 -25.62 -25.44
C THR A 467 -4.89 -24.38 -25.98
N ASP A 468 -4.21 -23.25 -26.12
CA ASP A 468 -4.81 -22.01 -26.62
C ASP A 468 -3.89 -21.20 -27.54
N ARG A 469 -4.35 -20.06 -28.05
CA ARG A 469 -3.63 -19.08 -28.88
C ARG A 469 -2.97 -19.65 -30.15
N MET A 470 -3.57 -20.69 -30.71
CA MET A 470 -3.11 -21.34 -31.94
C MET A 470 -3.64 -20.66 -33.24
N GLY A 471 -4.42 -19.58 -33.13
CA GLY A 471 -5.13 -19.00 -34.25
C GLY A 471 -6.49 -19.64 -34.49
N ARG A 472 -7.18 -19.24 -35.58
CA ARG A 472 -8.54 -19.69 -35.94
C ARG A 472 -8.59 -20.79 -37.00
N GLY A 473 -7.44 -21.17 -37.58
CA GLY A 473 -7.31 -22.12 -38.67
C GLY A 473 -6.93 -23.54 -38.22
N LYS A 474 -6.74 -24.42 -39.21
CA LYS A 474 -6.11 -25.74 -39.02
C LYS A 474 -4.59 -25.62 -38.83
N GLU A 475 -3.99 -24.57 -39.42
CA GLU A 475 -2.58 -24.27 -39.26
C GLU A 475 -2.39 -23.33 -38.07
N PRO A 476 -1.37 -23.57 -37.20
CA PRO A 476 -1.04 -22.66 -36.13
C PRO A 476 -0.69 -21.26 -36.62
N ALA A 477 -1.05 -20.23 -35.88
CA ALA A 477 -0.59 -18.88 -36.17
C ALA A 477 0.95 -18.80 -36.08
N PRO A 478 1.62 -17.99 -36.90
CA PRO A 478 3.08 -17.82 -36.82
C PRO A 478 3.54 -17.48 -35.42
N GLY A 479 4.61 -18.12 -34.92
CA GLY A 479 5.17 -17.94 -33.56
C GLY A 479 4.36 -18.55 -32.44
N SER A 480 3.14 -19.08 -32.68
CA SER A 480 2.32 -19.71 -31.65
C SER A 480 2.82 -21.07 -31.17
N VAL A 481 3.60 -21.76 -32.00
CA VAL A 481 4.28 -23.01 -31.65
C VAL A 481 5.76 -22.70 -31.46
N PRO A 482 6.38 -23.10 -30.35
CA PRO A 482 7.82 -22.94 -30.17
C PRO A 482 8.60 -23.86 -31.11
N GLU A 483 9.84 -23.52 -31.41
CA GLU A 483 10.72 -24.29 -32.29
C GLU A 483 11.78 -25.06 -31.45
N PRO A 484 12.28 -26.20 -31.92
CA PRO A 484 13.39 -26.89 -31.24
C PRO A 484 14.61 -25.96 -31.12
N GLY A 485 15.19 -25.90 -29.92
CA GLY A 485 16.27 -25.00 -29.54
C GLY A 485 15.81 -23.73 -28.81
N ASP A 486 14.51 -23.41 -28.80
CA ASP A 486 14.00 -22.29 -28.02
C ASP A 486 14.17 -22.55 -26.52
N VAL A 487 14.65 -21.55 -25.78
CA VAL A 487 14.68 -21.56 -24.32
C VAL A 487 13.55 -20.68 -23.78
N ILE A 488 12.58 -21.31 -23.12
CA ILE A 488 11.33 -20.67 -22.72
C ILE A 488 11.15 -20.74 -21.21
N ALA A 489 10.73 -19.61 -20.62
CA ALA A 489 10.26 -19.56 -19.26
C ALA A 489 8.78 -19.98 -19.19
N TRP A 490 8.50 -21.01 -18.41
CA TRP A 490 7.17 -21.49 -18.07
C TRP A 490 6.86 -21.22 -16.62
N THR A 491 5.59 -20.88 -16.33
CA THR A 491 5.11 -20.63 -14.97
C THR A 491 3.93 -21.54 -14.64
N LEU A 492 3.75 -21.87 -13.37
CA LEU A 492 2.59 -22.61 -12.88
C LEU A 492 1.46 -21.66 -12.42
N PHE A 493 1.72 -20.37 -12.40
CA PHE A 493 0.74 -19.32 -12.08
C PHE A 493 0.25 -18.62 -13.35
N GLU A 494 -1.02 -18.23 -13.36
CA GLU A 494 -1.62 -17.45 -14.45
C GLU A 494 -1.01 -16.04 -14.51
N HIS A 495 -0.64 -15.57 -15.71
CA HIS A 495 -0.11 -14.22 -15.91
C HIS A 495 -1.20 -13.14 -15.78
N ASP A 496 -2.44 -13.48 -16.12
CA ASP A 496 -3.58 -12.55 -16.21
C ASP A 496 -4.80 -13.20 -15.55
N GLN A 497 -4.74 -13.40 -14.24
CA GLN A 497 -5.83 -14.00 -13.49
C GLN A 497 -7.08 -13.14 -13.61
N ARG A 498 -8.14 -13.71 -14.19
CA ARG A 498 -9.43 -13.03 -14.40
C ARG A 498 -10.51 -13.69 -13.55
N GLY A 499 -11.22 -12.84 -12.83
CA GLY A 499 -12.29 -13.27 -11.95
C GLY A 499 -11.77 -13.73 -10.59
N GLY A 500 -12.55 -13.46 -9.56
CA GLY A 500 -12.34 -14.02 -8.22
C GLY A 500 -13.15 -15.29 -8.03
N PRO A 501 -13.07 -15.95 -6.88
CA PRO A 501 -13.93 -17.05 -6.53
C PRO A 501 -15.39 -16.62 -6.65
N GLN A 502 -16.22 -17.50 -7.23
CA GLN A 502 -17.67 -17.29 -7.19
C GLN A 502 -18.12 -17.43 -5.73
N LEU A 503 -18.66 -16.35 -5.19
CA LEU A 503 -19.25 -16.41 -3.86
C LEU A 503 -20.59 -17.14 -3.97
N PRO A 504 -20.94 -17.98 -2.98
CA PRO A 504 -22.23 -18.63 -2.95
C PRO A 504 -23.35 -17.59 -2.88
N ASP A 505 -24.53 -17.95 -3.34
CA ASP A 505 -25.71 -17.09 -3.23
C ASP A 505 -26.00 -16.76 -1.75
N ALA A 506 -26.59 -15.60 -1.52
CA ALA A 506 -26.88 -15.13 -0.16
C ALA A 506 -27.73 -16.14 0.64
N GLU A 507 -28.60 -16.90 -0.02
CA GLU A 507 -29.44 -17.93 0.58
C GLU A 507 -28.66 -19.20 0.99
N GLU A 508 -27.52 -19.48 0.33
CA GLU A 508 -26.66 -20.64 0.61
C GLU A 508 -25.53 -20.31 1.58
N THR A 509 -25.34 -19.03 1.95
CA THR A 509 -24.23 -18.58 2.79
C THR A 509 -24.53 -18.89 4.25
N PRO A 510 -23.66 -19.66 4.97
CA PRO A 510 -23.81 -19.84 6.41
C PRO A 510 -23.57 -18.53 7.13
N TRP A 511 -24.61 -17.96 7.73
CA TRP A 511 -24.55 -16.67 8.40
C TRP A 511 -24.05 -16.85 9.84
N THR A 512 -22.94 -16.22 10.15
CA THR A 512 -22.40 -16.19 11.52
C THR A 512 -22.96 -15.01 12.34
N HIS A 513 -23.63 -14.05 11.68
CA HIS A 513 -24.13 -12.82 12.32
C HIS A 513 -25.57 -12.55 11.88
N GLY A 514 -26.53 -12.85 12.72
CA GLY A 514 -27.91 -12.43 12.54
C GLY A 514 -28.84 -13.35 11.73
N GLY A 515 -28.38 -14.53 11.29
CA GLY A 515 -29.20 -15.51 10.57
C GLY A 515 -29.25 -15.27 9.05
N PRO A 516 -29.93 -16.16 8.29
CA PRO A 516 -30.04 -16.06 6.85
C PRO A 516 -30.84 -14.83 6.41
N PRO A 517 -30.63 -14.32 5.17
CA PRO A 517 -31.43 -13.23 4.61
C PRO A 517 -32.91 -13.62 4.61
N GLY A 518 -33.78 -12.76 5.09
CA GLY A 518 -35.23 -13.02 5.21
C GLY A 518 -35.69 -13.50 6.58
N GLY A 519 -34.78 -13.80 7.52
CA GLY A 519 -35.10 -13.83 8.95
C GLY A 519 -35.47 -12.43 9.45
N ALA A 520 -36.38 -12.33 10.42
CA ALA A 520 -36.81 -11.06 11.00
C ALA A 520 -35.56 -10.17 11.21
N ALA A 521 -35.60 -8.96 10.65
CA ALA A 521 -34.49 -8.02 10.73
C ALA A 521 -34.00 -7.97 12.17
N ALA A 522 -32.80 -8.46 12.43
CA ALA A 522 -32.17 -8.31 13.73
C ALA A 522 -32.15 -6.81 13.98
N ALA A 523 -32.76 -6.36 15.07
CA ALA A 523 -32.72 -4.97 15.46
C ALA A 523 -31.29 -4.48 15.29
N GLU A 524 -31.08 -3.41 14.51
CA GLU A 524 -29.76 -2.82 14.29
C GLU A 524 -29.13 -2.64 15.67
N ARG A 525 -28.16 -3.49 15.96
CA ARG A 525 -27.37 -3.29 17.17
C ARG A 525 -26.55 -2.02 16.90
N PRO A 526 -26.67 -1.01 17.76
CA PRO A 526 -25.83 0.16 17.61
C PRO A 526 -24.37 -0.31 17.55
N ASP A 527 -23.60 0.26 16.62
CA ASP A 527 -22.18 -0.01 16.54
C ASP A 527 -21.56 0.17 17.92
N PRO A 528 -20.77 -0.79 18.40
CA PRO A 528 -20.16 -0.65 19.73
C PRO A 528 -19.29 0.59 19.74
N VAL A 529 -19.40 1.38 20.79
CA VAL A 529 -18.49 2.50 21.05
C VAL A 529 -17.07 1.94 21.12
N THR A 530 -16.19 2.44 20.27
CA THR A 530 -14.78 2.05 20.21
C THR A 530 -13.91 3.19 20.75
N THR A 531 -12.62 2.93 21.04
CA THR A 531 -11.64 3.98 21.38
C THR A 531 -11.56 5.07 20.31
N GLU A 532 -11.91 4.76 19.09
CA GLU A 532 -11.98 5.71 17.96
C GLU A 532 -13.09 6.75 18.11
N ASP A 533 -14.14 6.42 18.84
CA ASP A 533 -15.26 7.33 19.11
C ASP A 533 -14.98 8.29 20.27
N LEU A 534 -13.91 8.04 21.03
CA LEU A 534 -13.47 8.85 22.16
C LEU A 534 -12.40 9.90 21.80
N LEU A 535 -11.97 9.96 20.56
CA LEU A 535 -10.99 10.93 20.05
C LEU A 535 -11.57 12.34 19.94
#